data_e31091efd90d2941e25f4e5df6bacecc
#
_entry.id   e31091efd90d2941e25f4e5df6bacecc
#
_cell.length_a   1.000
_cell.length_b   1.000
_cell.length_c   1.000
_cell.angle_alpha   90.00
_cell.angle_beta   90.00
_cell.angle_gamma   90.00
#
_symmetry.space_group_name_H-M   'P 1'
#
loop_
_entity.id
_entity.type
_entity.pdbx_description
1 polymer ?
#
loop_
_entity_poly.entity_id
_entity_poly.type
_entity_poly.pdbx_seq_one_letter_code
_entity_poly.pdbx_strand_id
1 'polypeptide(L)'
;MRTTASYDLFPDARSERALARARWLAREGRARDAQSAYDDLLAAKPELKVAWAEYFELLRANGRGEEALQLADRARAIFGDTGFSFTLRGAALTELGRYQEALIELDRAVEADPDLALVWHELGYAAYKLGDRNRALLALDRAFALEPHTDTLKLRGQILREAGRYQAAEVAFEGAAQAAEHAEQRADADREIATTRRYGSYTPRRPEDLTAAERWFADTGSVVLASTPGPVAPSDETIVATFAEVATNADWRFGQVILLGPEFPASTDLADRLGAPLVSPAALDLAACPLIVGLRPPPGTSDGWNDMVAKLTSQQIGLV
;
A
#
# COMPACT_ATOMS: atom_id res chain seq x y z
N MET A 1 -42.52 -8.12 24.01
CA MET A 1 -41.47 -7.30 24.62
C MET A 1 -40.17 -7.69 23.94
N ARG A 2 -39.70 -6.90 22.98
CA ARG A 2 -38.37 -7.07 22.39
C ARG A 2 -37.40 -6.33 23.29
N THR A 3 -36.59 -7.06 24.05
CA THR A 3 -35.44 -6.50 24.74
C THR A 3 -34.46 -5.99 23.67
N THR A 4 -34.38 -4.67 23.54
CA THR A 4 -33.29 -4.01 22.85
C THR A 4 -32.01 -4.37 23.59
N ALA A 5 -31.25 -5.30 23.06
CA ALA A 5 -29.90 -5.57 23.55
C ALA A 5 -29.10 -4.27 23.37
N SER A 6 -28.85 -3.60 24.49
CA SER A 6 -27.88 -2.51 24.53
C SER A 6 -26.51 -3.13 24.31
N TYR A 7 -25.98 -3.00 23.10
CA TYR A 7 -24.62 -3.39 22.84
C TYR A 7 -23.72 -2.37 23.51
N ASP A 8 -23.02 -2.81 24.57
CA ASP A 8 -22.00 -1.98 25.22
C ASP A 8 -20.89 -1.68 24.22
N LEU A 9 -20.93 -0.45 23.67
CA LEU A 9 -19.87 0.08 22.81
C LEU A 9 -18.57 0.33 23.58
N PHE A 10 -18.64 0.37 24.92
CA PHE A 10 -17.50 0.60 25.80
C PHE A 10 -17.25 -0.64 26.66
N PRO A 11 -16.10 -1.29 26.51
CA PRO A 11 -15.75 -2.44 27.33
C PRO A 11 -15.59 -2.02 28.80
N ASP A 12 -16.02 -2.88 29.73
CA ASP A 12 -15.68 -2.71 31.15
C ASP A 12 -14.15 -2.79 31.36
N ALA A 13 -13.65 -2.28 32.52
CA ALA A 13 -12.20 -2.21 32.78
C ALA A 13 -11.47 -3.55 32.72
N ARG A 14 -12.17 -4.70 32.82
CA ARG A 14 -11.59 -6.04 32.66
C ARG A 14 -11.45 -6.39 31.18
N SER A 15 -12.49 -6.13 30.41
CA SER A 15 -12.50 -6.33 28.96
C SER A 15 -11.53 -5.39 28.25
N GLU A 16 -11.39 -4.14 28.72
CA GLU A 16 -10.38 -3.21 28.21
C GLU A 16 -8.96 -3.73 28.40
N ARG A 17 -8.63 -4.25 29.59
CA ARG A 17 -7.30 -4.84 29.85
C ARG A 17 -7.05 -6.09 29.00
N ALA A 18 -8.07 -6.95 28.83
CA ALA A 18 -7.95 -8.14 27.99
C ALA A 18 -7.74 -7.75 26.52
N LEU A 19 -8.49 -6.77 26.01
CA LEU A 19 -8.34 -6.24 24.67
C LEU A 19 -6.96 -5.59 24.46
N ALA A 20 -6.50 -4.77 25.42
CA ALA A 20 -5.17 -4.16 25.39
C ALA A 20 -4.06 -5.22 25.36
N ARG A 21 -4.21 -6.32 26.11
CA ARG A 21 -3.29 -7.45 26.08
C ARG A 21 -3.26 -8.13 24.72
N ALA A 22 -4.41 -8.40 24.12
CA ALA A 22 -4.50 -9.02 22.80
C ALA A 22 -3.84 -8.14 21.72
N ARG A 23 -4.11 -6.83 21.74
CA ARG A 23 -3.48 -5.83 20.87
C ARG A 23 -1.96 -5.79 21.02
N TRP A 24 -1.47 -5.81 22.28
CA TRP A 24 -0.03 -5.82 22.55
C TRP A 24 0.61 -7.09 21.96
N LEU A 25 0.05 -8.27 22.20
CA LEU A 25 0.53 -9.53 21.65
C LEU A 25 0.57 -9.51 20.10
N ALA A 26 -0.44 -8.94 19.47
CA ALA A 26 -0.49 -8.78 18.01
C ALA A 26 0.65 -7.89 17.49
N ARG A 27 0.91 -6.75 18.13
CA ARG A 27 2.00 -5.83 17.77
C ARG A 27 3.39 -6.44 17.95
N GLU A 28 3.58 -7.30 18.96
CA GLU A 28 4.82 -8.05 19.20
C GLU A 28 5.01 -9.23 18.22
N GLY A 29 4.12 -9.39 17.22
CA GLY A 29 4.18 -10.49 16.26
C GLY A 29 3.82 -11.86 16.85
N ARG A 30 3.30 -11.92 18.07
CA ARG A 30 2.90 -13.13 18.79
C ARG A 30 1.49 -13.55 18.39
N ALA A 31 1.30 -13.83 17.11
CA ALA A 31 -0.04 -14.04 16.52
C ALA A 31 -0.85 -15.13 17.20
N ARG A 32 -0.22 -16.28 17.58
CA ARG A 32 -0.93 -17.38 18.28
C ARG A 32 -1.40 -16.99 19.67
N ASP A 33 -0.57 -16.26 20.41
CA ASP A 33 -0.91 -15.81 21.75
C ASP A 33 -1.99 -14.72 21.70
N ALA A 34 -1.92 -13.82 20.71
CA ALA A 34 -2.96 -12.82 20.46
C ALA A 34 -4.30 -13.49 20.12
N GLN A 35 -4.30 -14.52 19.27
CA GLN A 35 -5.47 -15.31 18.95
C GLN A 35 -6.10 -15.92 20.20
N SER A 36 -5.31 -16.59 21.04
CA SER A 36 -5.81 -17.18 22.30
C SER A 36 -6.43 -16.11 23.21
N ALA A 37 -5.80 -14.92 23.28
CA ALA A 37 -6.31 -13.82 24.07
C ALA A 37 -7.64 -13.26 23.54
N TYR A 38 -7.82 -13.21 22.21
CA TYR A 38 -9.12 -12.83 21.61
C TYR A 38 -10.16 -13.93 21.82
N ASP A 39 -9.83 -15.21 21.68
CA ASP A 39 -10.77 -16.32 21.94
C ASP A 39 -11.26 -16.30 23.39
N ASP A 40 -10.36 -16.09 24.36
CA ASP A 40 -10.71 -15.97 25.79
C ASP A 40 -11.63 -14.75 26.03
N LEU A 41 -11.34 -13.62 25.38
CA LEU A 41 -12.15 -12.41 25.48
C LEU A 41 -13.54 -12.63 24.89
N LEU A 42 -13.64 -13.23 23.70
CA LEU A 42 -14.91 -13.49 23.03
C LEU A 42 -15.74 -14.56 23.73
N ALA A 43 -15.09 -15.53 24.42
CA ALA A 43 -15.80 -16.48 25.28
C ALA A 43 -16.42 -15.78 26.51
N ALA A 44 -15.74 -14.78 27.05
CA ALA A 44 -16.23 -14.01 28.22
C ALA A 44 -17.22 -12.90 27.84
N LYS A 45 -17.06 -12.30 26.67
CA LYS A 45 -17.81 -11.11 26.17
C LYS A 45 -18.12 -11.26 24.67
N PRO A 46 -19.03 -12.19 24.30
CA PRO A 46 -19.34 -12.43 22.89
C PRO A 46 -20.01 -11.27 22.19
N GLU A 47 -20.60 -10.33 22.93
CA GLU A 47 -21.25 -9.10 22.40
C GLU A 47 -20.28 -7.98 22.02
N LEU A 48 -18.98 -8.09 22.35
CA LEU A 48 -17.98 -7.04 22.14
C LEU A 48 -17.50 -7.00 20.67
N LYS A 49 -18.24 -6.30 19.82
CA LYS A 49 -17.96 -6.21 18.37
C LYS A 49 -16.52 -5.80 18.02
N VAL A 50 -15.92 -4.89 18.80
CA VAL A 50 -14.53 -4.46 18.56
C VAL A 50 -13.54 -5.62 18.66
N ALA A 51 -13.75 -6.56 19.58
CA ALA A 51 -12.87 -7.73 19.70
C ALA A 51 -13.01 -8.68 18.49
N TRP A 52 -14.21 -8.83 17.94
CA TRP A 52 -14.43 -9.59 16.71
C TRP A 52 -13.73 -8.94 15.51
N ALA A 53 -13.88 -7.62 15.35
CA ALA A 53 -13.26 -6.89 14.25
C ALA A 53 -11.72 -6.97 14.32
N GLU A 54 -11.12 -6.74 15.49
CA GLU A 54 -9.67 -6.79 15.65
C GLU A 54 -9.10 -8.21 15.53
N TYR A 55 -9.83 -9.22 16.01
CA TYR A 55 -9.43 -10.62 15.80
C TYR A 55 -9.51 -11.00 14.31
N PHE A 56 -10.55 -10.52 13.63
CA PHE A 56 -10.68 -10.70 12.19
C PHE A 56 -9.50 -10.09 11.45
N GLU A 57 -9.11 -8.85 11.75
CA GLU A 57 -7.97 -8.19 11.15
C GLU A 57 -6.64 -8.90 11.47
N LEU A 58 -6.48 -9.44 12.68
CA LEU A 58 -5.32 -10.28 13.01
C LEU A 58 -5.22 -11.51 12.09
N LEU A 59 -6.33 -12.19 11.84
CA LEU A 59 -6.36 -13.37 10.96
C LEU A 59 -6.07 -12.98 9.51
N ARG A 60 -6.68 -11.89 9.04
CA ARG A 60 -6.50 -11.32 7.71
C ARG A 60 -5.04 -10.94 7.45
N ALA A 61 -4.42 -10.18 8.37
CA ALA A 61 -3.03 -9.75 8.28
C ALA A 61 -2.01 -10.93 8.26
N ASN A 62 -2.41 -12.09 8.78
CA ASN A 62 -1.59 -13.32 8.77
C ASN A 62 -1.96 -14.29 7.63
N GLY A 63 -2.79 -13.88 6.66
CA GLY A 63 -3.18 -14.70 5.52
C GLY A 63 -4.07 -15.91 5.88
N ARG A 64 -4.75 -15.87 7.03
CA ARG A 64 -5.56 -16.97 7.56
C ARG A 64 -7.04 -16.85 7.17
N GLY A 65 -7.30 -16.72 5.87
CA GLY A 65 -8.63 -16.43 5.33
C GLY A 65 -9.71 -17.43 5.73
N GLU A 66 -9.41 -18.74 5.76
CA GLU A 66 -10.38 -19.76 6.19
C GLU A 66 -10.78 -19.61 7.66
N GLU A 67 -9.86 -19.24 8.52
CA GLU A 67 -10.15 -19.03 9.93
C GLU A 67 -10.88 -17.69 10.14
N ALA A 68 -10.60 -16.70 9.32
CA ALA A 68 -11.36 -15.45 9.29
C ALA A 68 -12.82 -15.70 8.85
N LEU A 69 -13.05 -16.60 7.89
CA LEU A 69 -14.40 -17.01 7.49
C LEU A 69 -15.13 -17.75 8.62
N GLN A 70 -14.46 -18.68 9.31
CA GLN A 70 -15.02 -19.37 10.48
C GLN A 70 -15.35 -18.38 11.62
N LEU A 71 -14.48 -17.39 11.84
CA LEU A 71 -14.74 -16.34 12.83
C LEU A 71 -15.97 -15.50 12.43
N ALA A 72 -16.12 -15.16 11.16
CA ALA A 72 -17.29 -14.45 10.65
C ALA A 72 -18.59 -15.24 10.81
N ASP A 73 -18.55 -16.57 10.59
CA ASP A 73 -19.69 -17.46 10.81
C ASP A 73 -20.05 -17.54 12.30
N ARG A 74 -19.05 -17.57 13.21
CA ARG A 74 -19.27 -17.46 14.66
C ARG A 74 -19.91 -16.13 15.04
N ALA A 75 -19.41 -15.02 14.46
CA ALA A 75 -19.98 -13.69 14.70
C ALA A 75 -21.44 -13.63 14.24
N ARG A 76 -21.78 -14.22 13.10
CA ARG A 76 -23.15 -14.29 12.59
C ARG A 76 -24.08 -15.12 13.54
N ALA A 77 -23.56 -16.18 14.16
CA ALA A 77 -24.31 -16.96 15.14
C ALA A 77 -24.66 -16.14 16.40
N ILE A 78 -23.83 -15.13 16.76
CA ILE A 78 -24.03 -14.27 17.93
C ILE A 78 -24.89 -13.05 17.58
N PHE A 79 -24.56 -12.34 16.48
CA PHE A 79 -25.19 -11.06 16.12
C PHE A 79 -26.35 -11.22 15.14
N GLY A 80 -26.57 -12.43 14.60
CA GLY A 80 -27.59 -12.67 13.57
C GLY A 80 -27.21 -12.07 12.21
N ASP A 81 -28.20 -11.90 11.37
CA ASP A 81 -28.09 -11.30 10.04
C ASP A 81 -28.06 -9.77 10.14
N THR A 82 -26.86 -9.23 10.36
CA THR A 82 -26.60 -7.79 10.53
C THR A 82 -25.56 -7.32 9.52
N GLY A 83 -25.49 -6.01 9.28
CA GLY A 83 -24.45 -5.39 8.44
C GLY A 83 -23.05 -5.81 8.89
N PHE A 84 -22.80 -5.84 10.22
CA PHE A 84 -21.52 -6.26 10.77
C PHE A 84 -21.15 -7.71 10.42
N SER A 85 -22.04 -8.68 10.63
CA SER A 85 -21.76 -10.10 10.35
C SER A 85 -21.60 -10.39 8.87
N PHE A 86 -22.42 -9.76 8.03
CA PHE A 86 -22.27 -9.86 6.57
C PHE A 86 -20.97 -9.23 6.07
N THR A 87 -20.54 -8.10 6.66
CA THR A 87 -19.27 -7.45 6.29
C THR A 87 -18.08 -8.35 6.59
N LEU A 88 -17.98 -8.90 7.80
CA LEU A 88 -16.90 -9.83 8.15
C LEU A 88 -16.86 -11.04 7.20
N ARG A 89 -18.02 -11.60 6.87
CA ARG A 89 -18.10 -12.75 5.95
C ARG A 89 -17.69 -12.38 4.53
N GLY A 90 -18.17 -11.24 4.03
CA GLY A 90 -17.80 -10.72 2.71
C GLY A 90 -16.31 -10.42 2.60
N ALA A 91 -15.72 -9.79 3.62
CA ALA A 91 -14.30 -9.53 3.68
C ALA A 91 -13.46 -10.83 3.70
N ALA A 92 -13.86 -11.84 4.50
CA ALA A 92 -13.20 -13.15 4.52
C ALA A 92 -13.25 -13.85 3.15
N LEU A 93 -14.40 -13.82 2.48
CA LEU A 93 -14.56 -14.39 1.15
C LEU A 93 -13.68 -13.65 0.11
N THR A 94 -13.49 -12.35 0.27
CA THR A 94 -12.60 -11.56 -0.58
C THR A 94 -11.14 -11.99 -0.42
N GLU A 95 -10.67 -12.23 0.82
CA GLU A 95 -9.34 -12.75 1.10
C GLU A 95 -9.12 -14.16 0.50
N LEU A 96 -10.16 -14.97 0.44
CA LEU A 96 -10.12 -16.29 -0.18
C LEU A 96 -10.24 -16.28 -1.72
N GLY A 97 -10.33 -15.09 -2.34
CA GLY A 97 -10.52 -14.95 -3.78
C GLY A 97 -11.93 -15.31 -4.28
N ARG A 98 -12.89 -15.52 -3.37
CA ARG A 98 -14.28 -15.88 -3.67
C ARG A 98 -15.13 -14.62 -3.90
N TYR A 99 -14.69 -13.78 -4.84
CA TYR A 99 -15.19 -12.39 -5.00
C TYR A 99 -16.68 -12.32 -5.31
N GLN A 100 -17.24 -13.24 -6.11
CA GLN A 100 -18.68 -13.27 -6.44
C GLN A 100 -19.52 -13.51 -5.18
N GLU A 101 -19.09 -14.45 -4.33
CA GLU A 101 -19.77 -14.75 -3.08
C GLU A 101 -19.60 -13.59 -2.08
N ALA A 102 -18.41 -12.98 -2.05
CA ALA A 102 -18.14 -11.80 -1.23
C ALA A 102 -19.11 -10.65 -1.57
N LEU A 103 -19.32 -10.38 -2.86
CA LEU A 103 -20.24 -9.32 -3.29
C LEU A 103 -21.68 -9.58 -2.86
N ILE A 104 -22.13 -10.84 -2.86
CA ILE A 104 -23.49 -11.20 -2.39
C ILE A 104 -23.64 -10.89 -0.89
N GLU A 105 -22.65 -11.24 -0.07
CA GLU A 105 -22.69 -10.96 1.37
C GLU A 105 -22.56 -9.44 1.64
N LEU A 106 -21.72 -8.74 0.90
CA LEU A 106 -21.53 -7.30 1.05
C LEU A 106 -22.74 -6.47 0.57
N ASP A 107 -23.46 -6.93 -0.47
CA ASP A 107 -24.73 -6.32 -0.85
C ASP A 107 -25.77 -6.44 0.28
N ARG A 108 -25.86 -7.62 0.93
CA ARG A 108 -26.70 -7.79 2.12
C ARG A 108 -26.26 -6.90 3.28
N ALA A 109 -24.94 -6.72 3.43
CA ALA A 109 -24.40 -5.83 4.45
C ALA A 109 -24.83 -4.38 4.21
N VAL A 110 -24.78 -3.90 2.96
CA VAL A 110 -25.26 -2.56 2.57
C VAL A 110 -26.77 -2.41 2.79
N GLU A 111 -27.55 -3.43 2.45
CA GLU A 111 -29.01 -3.41 2.71
C GLU A 111 -29.34 -3.35 4.21
N ALA A 112 -28.55 -4.04 5.04
CA ALA A 112 -28.77 -4.09 6.48
C ALA A 112 -28.25 -2.84 7.22
N ASP A 113 -27.16 -2.23 6.73
CA ASP A 113 -26.52 -1.07 7.37
C ASP A 113 -25.86 -0.15 6.31
N PRO A 114 -26.66 0.67 5.61
CA PRO A 114 -26.18 1.50 4.49
C PRO A 114 -25.30 2.68 4.94
N ASP A 115 -25.28 3.00 6.23
CA ASP A 115 -24.52 4.12 6.79
C ASP A 115 -23.19 3.68 7.44
N LEU A 116 -22.84 2.40 7.38
CA LEU A 116 -21.56 1.88 7.83
C LEU A 116 -20.49 2.01 6.72
N ALA A 117 -19.57 2.96 6.87
CA ALA A 117 -18.52 3.23 5.87
C ALA A 117 -17.68 1.98 5.52
N LEU A 118 -17.38 1.14 6.52
CA LEU A 118 -16.62 -0.10 6.34
C LEU A 118 -17.27 -1.05 5.32
N VAL A 119 -18.59 -1.16 5.31
CA VAL A 119 -19.31 -2.03 4.34
C VAL A 119 -19.03 -1.59 2.91
N TRP A 120 -19.12 -0.30 2.67
CA TRP A 120 -18.87 0.28 1.36
C TRP A 120 -17.39 0.17 0.94
N HIS A 121 -16.47 0.28 1.89
CA HIS A 121 -15.04 0.05 1.64
C HIS A 121 -14.80 -1.40 1.19
N GLU A 122 -15.27 -2.39 1.93
CA GLU A 122 -15.10 -3.81 1.61
C GLU A 122 -15.80 -4.18 0.29
N LEU A 123 -16.99 -3.62 0.02
CA LEU A 123 -17.68 -3.77 -1.26
C LEU A 123 -16.83 -3.22 -2.42
N GLY A 124 -16.24 -2.04 -2.23
CA GLY A 124 -15.33 -1.43 -3.20
C GLY A 124 -14.11 -2.30 -3.46
N TYR A 125 -13.51 -2.84 -2.42
CA TYR A 125 -12.33 -3.72 -2.52
C TYR A 125 -12.67 -5.04 -3.24
N ALA A 126 -13.76 -5.71 -2.87
CA ALA A 126 -14.21 -6.93 -3.52
C ALA A 126 -14.57 -6.72 -5.01
N ALA A 127 -15.25 -5.62 -5.33
CA ALA A 127 -15.57 -5.26 -6.71
C ALA A 127 -14.31 -4.97 -7.54
N TYR A 128 -13.32 -4.28 -6.96
CA TYR A 128 -12.02 -4.05 -7.59
C TYR A 128 -11.29 -5.36 -7.89
N LYS A 129 -11.23 -6.28 -6.93
CA LYS A 129 -10.61 -7.60 -7.12
C LYS A 129 -11.32 -8.45 -8.18
N LEU A 130 -12.62 -8.28 -8.34
CA LEU A 130 -13.39 -8.92 -9.43
C LEU A 130 -13.15 -8.24 -10.78
N GLY A 131 -12.56 -7.04 -10.83
CA GLY A 131 -12.33 -6.26 -12.04
C GLY A 131 -13.46 -5.26 -12.38
N ASP A 132 -14.51 -5.17 -11.55
CA ASP A 132 -15.57 -4.17 -11.71
C ASP A 132 -15.15 -2.82 -11.13
N ARG A 133 -14.32 -2.11 -11.89
CA ARG A 133 -13.79 -0.79 -11.50
C ARG A 133 -14.87 0.26 -11.26
N ASN A 134 -15.96 0.21 -12.03
CA ASN A 134 -17.03 1.20 -11.88
C ASN A 134 -17.76 1.02 -10.55
N ARG A 135 -18.13 -0.21 -10.22
CA ARG A 135 -18.77 -0.54 -8.95
C ARG A 135 -17.85 -0.24 -7.78
N ALA A 136 -16.56 -0.56 -7.91
CA ALA A 136 -15.55 -0.26 -6.91
C ALA A 136 -15.48 1.24 -6.60
N LEU A 137 -15.36 2.09 -7.61
CA LEU A 137 -15.30 3.54 -7.43
C LEU A 137 -16.57 4.11 -6.79
N LEU A 138 -17.76 3.66 -7.20
CA LEU A 138 -19.04 4.09 -6.61
C LEU A 138 -19.12 3.72 -5.13
N ALA A 139 -18.71 2.50 -4.77
CA ALA A 139 -18.69 2.06 -3.38
C ALA A 139 -17.69 2.85 -2.54
N LEU A 140 -16.47 3.09 -3.05
CA LEU A 140 -15.45 3.86 -2.34
C LEU A 140 -15.83 5.35 -2.21
N ASP A 141 -16.52 5.94 -3.19
CA ASP A 141 -17.05 7.30 -3.09
C ASP A 141 -18.11 7.38 -1.96
N ARG A 142 -18.94 6.34 -1.80
CA ARG A 142 -19.90 6.28 -0.69
C ARG A 142 -19.21 6.06 0.65
N ALA A 143 -18.22 5.18 0.74
CA ALA A 143 -17.43 4.98 1.95
C ALA A 143 -16.77 6.29 2.41
N PHE A 144 -16.13 7.01 1.50
CA PHE A 144 -15.48 8.28 1.77
C PHE A 144 -16.49 9.36 2.23
N ALA A 145 -17.67 9.41 1.61
CA ALA A 145 -18.70 10.38 1.99
C ALA A 145 -19.27 10.14 3.40
N LEU A 146 -19.24 8.90 3.87
CA LEU A 146 -19.66 8.52 5.22
C LEU A 146 -18.55 8.78 6.24
N GLU A 147 -17.34 8.33 5.94
CA GLU A 147 -16.18 8.48 6.81
C GLU A 147 -14.90 8.59 5.97
N PRO A 148 -14.25 9.76 5.95
CA PRO A 148 -12.96 9.92 5.28
C PRO A 148 -11.88 9.04 5.94
N HIS A 149 -11.40 8.04 5.22
CA HIS A 149 -10.36 7.13 5.70
C HIS A 149 -9.22 7.01 4.69
N THR A 150 -7.98 7.00 5.18
CA THR A 150 -6.76 6.95 4.36
C THR A 150 -6.77 5.78 3.38
N ASP A 151 -7.10 4.55 3.84
CA ASP A 151 -7.06 3.36 2.99
C ASP A 151 -8.14 3.37 1.91
N THR A 152 -9.32 3.93 2.20
CA THR A 152 -10.39 4.12 1.20
C THR A 152 -9.92 5.03 0.07
N LEU A 153 -9.26 6.14 0.40
CA LEU A 153 -8.73 7.08 -0.58
C LEU A 153 -7.54 6.51 -1.35
N LYS A 154 -6.66 5.75 -0.69
CA LYS A 154 -5.55 5.04 -1.35
C LYS A 154 -6.06 4.04 -2.39
N LEU A 155 -7.01 3.19 -2.01
CA LEU A 155 -7.60 2.22 -2.94
C LEU A 155 -8.29 2.93 -4.13
N ARG A 156 -9.02 4.01 -3.86
CA ARG A 156 -9.64 4.83 -4.90
C ARG A 156 -8.58 5.42 -5.85
N GLY A 157 -7.50 5.97 -5.31
CA GLY A 157 -6.37 6.51 -6.09
C GLY A 157 -5.73 5.45 -6.98
N GLN A 158 -5.50 4.26 -6.44
CA GLN A 158 -4.95 3.13 -7.18
C GLN A 158 -5.84 2.75 -8.39
N ILE A 159 -7.13 2.58 -8.17
CA ILE A 159 -8.09 2.22 -9.24
C ILE A 159 -8.11 3.31 -10.33
N LEU A 160 -8.09 4.58 -9.93
CA LEU A 160 -8.06 5.71 -10.87
C LEU A 160 -6.77 5.76 -11.67
N ARG A 161 -5.60 5.50 -11.03
CA ARG A 161 -4.31 5.44 -11.71
C ARG A 161 -4.26 4.30 -12.73
N GLU A 162 -4.72 3.10 -12.36
CA GLU A 162 -4.84 1.97 -13.28
C GLU A 162 -5.77 2.25 -14.46
N ALA A 163 -6.77 3.08 -14.26
CA ALA A 163 -7.66 3.54 -15.33
C ALA A 163 -7.07 4.69 -16.19
N GLY A 164 -5.82 5.13 -15.92
CA GLY A 164 -5.18 6.25 -16.60
C GLY A 164 -5.73 7.62 -16.20
N ARG A 165 -6.53 7.70 -15.13
CA ARG A 165 -7.13 8.95 -14.64
C ARG A 165 -6.21 9.60 -13.61
N TYR A 166 -5.00 9.96 -14.03
CA TYR A 166 -3.90 10.35 -13.15
C TYR A 166 -4.19 11.56 -12.28
N GLN A 167 -4.81 12.62 -12.82
CA GLN A 167 -5.17 13.80 -12.02
C GLN A 167 -6.17 13.46 -10.90
N ALA A 168 -7.18 12.64 -11.20
CA ALA A 168 -8.15 12.20 -10.21
C ALA A 168 -7.52 11.27 -9.16
N ALA A 169 -6.55 10.44 -9.57
CA ALA A 169 -5.79 9.58 -8.67
C ALA A 169 -4.92 10.42 -7.73
N GLU A 170 -4.23 11.45 -8.24
CA GLU A 170 -3.42 12.36 -7.44
C GLU A 170 -4.25 13.04 -6.36
N VAL A 171 -5.42 13.60 -6.71
CA VAL A 171 -6.35 14.20 -5.73
C VAL A 171 -6.79 13.19 -4.66
N ALA A 172 -7.02 11.92 -5.04
CA ALA A 172 -7.38 10.89 -4.07
C ALA A 172 -6.22 10.60 -3.09
N PHE A 173 -4.99 10.50 -3.57
CA PHE A 173 -3.82 10.30 -2.71
C PHE A 173 -3.46 11.53 -1.87
N GLU A 174 -3.66 12.74 -2.38
CA GLU A 174 -3.54 13.97 -1.58
C GLU A 174 -4.57 13.99 -0.43
N GLY A 175 -5.80 13.57 -0.71
CA GLY A 175 -6.81 13.36 0.34
C GLY A 175 -6.38 12.31 1.37
N ALA A 176 -5.76 11.20 0.92
CA ALA A 176 -5.23 10.18 1.81
C ALA A 176 -4.09 10.72 2.70
N ALA A 177 -3.20 11.55 2.15
CA ALA A 177 -2.13 12.20 2.92
C ALA A 177 -2.67 13.19 3.97
N GLN A 178 -3.78 13.87 3.65
CA GLN A 178 -4.45 14.78 4.59
C GLN A 178 -5.20 14.02 5.70
N ALA A 179 -5.81 12.87 5.38
CA ALA A 179 -6.54 12.03 6.33
C ALA A 179 -5.61 11.12 7.16
N ALA A 180 -4.30 11.10 6.88
CA ALA A 180 -3.34 10.25 7.57
C ALA A 180 -3.19 10.62 9.05
N GLU A 181 -3.39 9.65 9.93
CA GLU A 181 -3.26 9.80 11.37
C GLU A 181 -1.81 9.68 11.85
N HIS A 182 -0.97 9.00 11.07
CA HIS A 182 0.42 8.72 11.41
C HIS A 182 1.38 9.13 10.29
N ALA A 183 2.61 9.48 10.66
CA ALA A 183 3.64 9.91 9.70
C ALA A 183 3.94 8.84 8.63
N GLU A 184 3.86 7.57 8.96
CA GLU A 184 4.06 6.46 8.03
C GLU A 184 2.98 6.40 6.95
N GLN A 185 1.70 6.54 7.34
CA GLN A 185 0.58 6.60 6.38
C GLN A 185 0.71 7.79 5.44
N ARG A 186 1.12 8.94 5.98
CA ARG A 186 1.36 10.14 5.17
C ARG A 186 2.49 9.94 4.18
N ALA A 187 3.64 9.41 4.64
CA ALA A 187 4.77 9.13 3.77
C ALA A 187 4.41 8.12 2.66
N ASP A 188 3.55 7.15 2.97
CA ASP A 188 3.04 6.20 1.99
C ASP A 188 2.17 6.88 0.93
N ALA A 189 1.24 7.74 1.35
CA ALA A 189 0.41 8.52 0.42
C ALA A 189 1.25 9.49 -0.44
N ASP A 190 2.27 10.14 0.13
CA ASP A 190 3.20 11.01 -0.60
C ASP A 190 3.98 10.23 -1.68
N ARG A 191 4.38 8.98 -1.41
CA ARG A 191 4.99 8.08 -2.40
C ARG A 191 4.02 7.75 -3.55
N GLU A 192 2.76 7.47 -3.23
CA GLU A 192 1.73 7.20 -4.23
C GLU A 192 1.46 8.43 -5.12
N ILE A 193 1.49 9.63 -4.56
CA ILE A 193 1.41 10.90 -5.30
C ILE A 193 2.57 11.00 -6.28
N ALA A 194 3.81 10.82 -5.83
CA ALA A 194 4.99 10.88 -6.68
C ALA A 194 4.93 9.85 -7.82
N THR A 195 4.55 8.61 -7.52
CA THR A 195 4.33 7.55 -8.49
C THR A 195 3.26 7.94 -9.52
N THR A 196 2.14 8.48 -9.05
CA THR A 196 1.03 8.90 -9.92
C THR A 196 1.42 10.03 -10.87
N ARG A 197 2.22 11.00 -10.40
CA ARG A 197 2.79 12.08 -11.23
C ARG A 197 3.68 11.53 -12.33
N ARG A 198 4.54 10.55 -12.03
CA ARG A 198 5.38 9.90 -13.04
C ARG A 198 4.53 9.18 -14.09
N TYR A 199 3.51 8.44 -13.70
CA TYR A 199 2.54 7.87 -14.65
C TYR A 199 1.85 8.95 -15.48
N GLY A 200 1.48 10.06 -14.86
CA GLY A 200 0.84 11.22 -15.51
C GLY A 200 1.69 11.85 -16.63
N SER A 201 3.03 11.76 -16.55
CA SER A 201 3.91 12.25 -17.59
C SER A 201 3.76 11.50 -18.94
N TYR A 202 3.17 10.31 -18.92
CA TYR A 202 2.91 9.50 -20.10
C TYR A 202 1.51 9.70 -20.71
N THR A 203 0.71 10.62 -20.17
CA THR A 203 -0.64 10.91 -20.70
C THR A 203 -0.60 11.20 -22.22
N PRO A 204 -1.49 10.61 -23.05
CA PRO A 204 -2.73 9.90 -22.67
C PRO A 204 -2.60 8.38 -22.51
N ARG A 205 -1.40 7.82 -22.53
CA ARG A 205 -1.19 6.37 -22.41
C ARG A 205 -1.59 5.87 -21.02
N ARG A 206 -2.11 4.64 -20.96
CA ARG A 206 -2.45 3.93 -19.72
C ARG A 206 -1.25 3.13 -19.22
N PRO A 207 -1.24 2.66 -17.97
CA PRO A 207 -0.16 1.82 -17.46
C PRO A 207 0.09 0.56 -18.29
N GLU A 208 -0.97 -0.06 -18.85
CA GLU A 208 -0.86 -1.23 -19.72
C GLU A 208 -0.19 -0.95 -21.07
N ASP A 209 -0.23 0.30 -21.55
CA ASP A 209 0.34 0.73 -22.81
C ASP A 209 1.83 1.10 -22.69
N LEU A 210 2.36 1.15 -21.47
CA LEU A 210 3.74 1.50 -21.22
C LEU A 210 4.66 0.30 -21.45
N THR A 211 5.87 0.55 -21.96
CA THR A 211 6.94 -0.44 -21.99
C THR A 211 7.35 -0.84 -20.57
N ALA A 212 8.07 -1.96 -20.44
CA ALA A 212 8.59 -2.40 -19.15
C ALA A 212 9.49 -1.34 -18.49
N ALA A 213 10.34 -0.67 -19.28
CA ALA A 213 11.23 0.39 -18.77
C ALA A 213 10.46 1.64 -18.32
N GLU A 214 9.46 2.05 -19.08
CA GLU A 214 8.60 3.19 -18.70
C GLU A 214 7.78 2.90 -17.44
N ARG A 215 7.22 1.69 -17.30
CA ARG A 215 6.55 1.26 -16.07
C ARG A 215 7.51 1.24 -14.90
N TRP A 216 8.68 0.66 -15.08
CA TRP A 216 9.71 0.65 -14.05
C TRP A 216 10.02 2.07 -13.56
N PHE A 217 10.23 3.02 -14.50
CA PHE A 217 10.42 4.43 -14.12
C PHE A 217 9.22 5.00 -13.39
N ALA A 218 8.02 4.77 -13.90
CA ALA A 218 6.81 5.28 -13.27
C ALA A 218 6.63 4.73 -11.84
N ASP A 219 6.92 3.44 -11.62
CA ASP A 219 6.78 2.80 -10.31
C ASP A 219 7.88 3.25 -9.33
N THR A 220 9.12 3.28 -9.78
CA THR A 220 10.29 3.44 -8.88
C THR A 220 10.94 4.81 -8.93
N GLY A 221 10.70 5.58 -10.00
CA GLY A 221 11.45 6.81 -10.30
C GLY A 221 12.86 6.54 -10.86
N SER A 222 13.18 5.28 -11.19
CA SER A 222 14.49 4.84 -11.65
C SER A 222 14.54 4.67 -13.14
N VAL A 223 15.61 5.11 -13.78
CA VAL A 223 15.86 4.88 -15.20
C VAL A 223 16.76 3.65 -15.37
N VAL A 224 16.30 2.68 -16.12
CA VAL A 224 17.15 1.58 -16.56
C VAL A 224 17.79 1.97 -17.88
N LEU A 225 19.06 2.29 -17.85
CA LEU A 225 19.86 2.49 -19.06
C LEU A 225 20.24 1.11 -19.61
N ALA A 226 19.37 0.53 -20.44
CA ALA A 226 19.70 -0.68 -21.15
C ALA A 226 20.62 -0.32 -22.32
N SER A 227 21.86 -0.79 -22.31
CA SER A 227 22.66 -0.84 -23.55
C SER A 227 22.01 -1.85 -24.47
N THR A 228 21.43 -1.42 -25.58
CA THR A 228 21.18 -2.34 -26.70
C THR A 228 22.51 -2.98 -27.07
N PRO A 229 22.58 -4.31 -27.29
CA PRO A 229 23.79 -4.95 -27.76
C PRO A 229 24.16 -4.36 -29.14
N GLY A 230 24.94 -3.30 -29.13
CA GLY A 230 25.61 -2.77 -30.30
C GLY A 230 26.99 -3.40 -30.41
N PRO A 231 27.66 -3.28 -31.56
CA PRO A 231 29.00 -3.83 -31.75
C PRO A 231 30.04 -3.25 -30.79
N VAL A 232 29.76 -2.14 -30.12
CA VAL A 232 30.59 -1.52 -29.05
C VAL A 232 29.68 -1.02 -27.95
N ALA A 233 29.90 -1.49 -26.72
CA ALA A 233 29.23 -0.92 -25.57
C ALA A 233 29.63 0.56 -25.38
N PRO A 234 28.71 1.50 -25.14
CA PRO A 234 29.04 2.90 -24.86
C PRO A 234 29.98 2.97 -23.65
N SER A 235 30.91 3.94 -23.66
CA SER A 235 31.76 4.19 -22.49
C SER A 235 30.89 4.76 -21.31
N ASP A 236 31.40 4.60 -20.09
CA ASP A 236 30.75 5.13 -18.91
C ASP A 236 30.51 6.66 -19.01
N GLU A 237 31.47 7.39 -19.63
CA GLU A 237 31.33 8.83 -19.91
C GLU A 237 30.17 9.13 -20.88
N THR A 238 29.97 8.28 -21.89
CA THR A 238 28.85 8.45 -22.83
C THR A 238 27.53 8.22 -22.14
N ILE A 239 27.45 7.19 -21.29
CA ILE A 239 26.24 6.87 -20.51
C ILE A 239 25.90 8.02 -19.58
N VAL A 240 26.89 8.52 -18.81
CA VAL A 240 26.74 9.62 -17.86
C VAL A 240 26.31 10.91 -18.59
N ALA A 241 26.94 11.24 -19.70
CA ALA A 241 26.61 12.44 -20.47
C ALA A 241 25.16 12.38 -21.00
N THR A 242 24.76 11.23 -21.54
CA THR A 242 23.40 11.03 -22.07
C THR A 242 22.37 11.12 -20.95
N PHE A 243 22.64 10.49 -19.79
CA PHE A 243 21.74 10.58 -18.63
C PHE A 243 21.58 12.02 -18.14
N ALA A 244 22.70 12.75 -17.98
CA ALA A 244 22.67 14.13 -17.52
C ALA A 244 21.90 15.04 -18.49
N GLU A 245 22.01 14.80 -19.81
CA GLU A 245 21.23 15.53 -20.82
C GLU A 245 19.72 15.22 -20.68
N VAL A 246 19.34 13.95 -20.54
CA VAL A 246 17.95 13.55 -20.33
C VAL A 246 17.40 14.17 -19.05
N ALA A 247 18.14 14.10 -17.95
CA ALA A 247 17.74 14.66 -16.67
C ALA A 247 17.51 16.19 -16.76
N THR A 248 18.42 16.90 -17.46
CA THR A 248 18.30 18.33 -17.69
C THR A 248 17.07 18.68 -18.54
N ASN A 249 16.85 17.95 -19.65
CA ASN A 249 15.73 18.18 -20.54
C ASN A 249 14.37 17.86 -19.89
N ALA A 250 14.36 16.92 -18.95
CA ALA A 250 13.18 16.52 -18.18
C ALA A 250 12.98 17.35 -16.89
N ASP A 251 13.85 18.34 -16.64
CA ASP A 251 13.88 19.16 -15.39
C ASP A 251 13.95 18.30 -14.11
N TRP A 252 14.65 17.17 -14.16
CA TRP A 252 14.87 16.34 -12.98
C TRP A 252 15.88 17.02 -12.06
N ARG A 253 15.55 17.09 -10.77
CA ARG A 253 16.40 17.71 -9.75
C ARG A 253 16.79 16.68 -8.70
N PHE A 254 18.08 16.52 -8.52
CA PHE A 254 18.65 15.64 -7.50
C PHE A 254 19.41 16.48 -6.47
N GLY A 255 19.20 16.22 -5.20
CA GLY A 255 19.94 16.89 -4.12
C GLY A 255 21.23 16.17 -3.74
N GLN A 256 21.38 14.90 -4.13
CA GLN A 256 22.56 14.07 -3.85
C GLN A 256 22.76 13.04 -4.97
N VAL A 257 24.02 12.66 -5.22
CA VAL A 257 24.39 11.48 -6.01
C VAL A 257 25.08 10.48 -5.10
N ILE A 258 24.65 9.23 -5.12
CA ILE A 258 25.16 8.15 -4.27
C ILE A 258 25.58 7.00 -5.16
N LEU A 259 26.80 6.51 -4.98
CA LEU A 259 27.30 5.35 -5.72
C LEU A 259 27.13 4.08 -4.89
N LEU A 260 26.53 3.06 -5.52
CA LEU A 260 26.55 1.70 -5.00
C LEU A 260 27.71 0.94 -5.62
N GLY A 261 28.84 0.94 -4.94
CA GLY A 261 30.06 0.28 -5.39
C GLY A 261 31.28 1.23 -5.39
N PRO A 262 32.37 0.82 -6.03
CA PRO A 262 33.56 1.65 -6.16
C PRO A 262 33.29 2.88 -7.04
N GLU A 263 33.97 3.97 -6.73
CA GLU A 263 33.97 5.15 -7.58
C GLU A 263 34.50 4.78 -8.99
N PHE A 264 33.87 5.35 -10.00
CA PHE A 264 34.32 5.20 -11.38
C PHE A 264 34.61 6.61 -11.97
N PRO A 265 35.45 6.72 -12.99
CA PRO A 265 35.96 8.00 -13.46
C PRO A 265 34.88 9.02 -13.82
N ALA A 266 33.72 8.57 -14.34
CA ALA A 266 32.63 9.45 -14.71
C ALA A 266 31.67 9.79 -13.57
N SER A 267 31.87 9.29 -12.35
CA SER A 267 30.94 9.56 -11.24
C SER A 267 30.98 11.00 -10.76
N THR A 268 32.15 11.60 -10.74
CA THR A 268 32.32 13.03 -10.41
C THR A 268 31.72 13.91 -11.51
N ASP A 269 31.94 13.57 -12.79
CA ASP A 269 31.35 14.27 -13.94
C ASP A 269 29.81 14.22 -13.88
N LEU A 270 29.23 13.09 -13.48
CA LEU A 270 27.78 12.98 -13.27
C LEU A 270 27.28 13.95 -12.18
N ALA A 271 27.92 13.95 -11.02
CA ALA A 271 27.57 14.82 -9.92
C ALA A 271 27.66 16.30 -10.32
N ASP A 272 28.73 16.68 -11.00
CA ASP A 272 28.97 18.04 -11.49
C ASP A 272 27.90 18.48 -12.52
N ARG A 273 27.58 17.61 -13.48
CA ARG A 273 26.54 17.90 -14.52
C ARG A 273 25.14 18.04 -13.92
N LEU A 274 24.83 17.29 -12.88
CA LEU A 274 23.54 17.35 -12.19
C LEU A 274 23.50 18.48 -11.14
N GLY A 275 24.64 19.08 -10.81
CA GLY A 275 24.73 20.08 -9.75
C GLY A 275 24.40 19.52 -8.36
N ALA A 276 24.63 18.23 -8.15
CA ALA A 276 24.31 17.48 -6.94
C ALA A 276 25.58 16.87 -6.32
N PRO A 277 25.85 17.04 -5.01
CA PRO A 277 27.07 16.52 -4.41
C PRO A 277 27.10 14.98 -4.41
N LEU A 278 28.28 14.45 -4.69
CA LEU A 278 28.56 13.02 -4.52
C LEU A 278 28.75 12.72 -3.03
N VAL A 279 27.92 11.85 -2.47
CA VAL A 279 27.96 11.50 -1.04
C VAL A 279 28.09 9.99 -0.85
N SER A 280 28.63 9.59 0.30
CA SER A 280 28.74 8.17 0.63
C SER A 280 27.36 7.58 0.98
N PRO A 281 27.14 6.27 0.79
CA PRO A 281 25.88 5.61 1.17
C PRO A 281 25.50 5.78 2.65
N ALA A 282 26.48 6.00 3.54
CA ALA A 282 26.25 6.28 4.96
C ALA A 282 25.66 7.67 5.22
N ALA A 283 25.82 8.61 4.28
CA ALA A 283 25.32 9.98 4.37
C ALA A 283 24.06 10.21 3.54
N LEU A 284 23.34 9.13 3.19
CA LEU A 284 22.09 9.18 2.44
C LEU A 284 21.03 9.99 3.20
N ASP A 285 20.57 11.08 2.57
CA ASP A 285 19.41 11.84 2.99
C ASP A 285 18.27 11.66 1.96
N LEU A 286 17.24 10.94 2.37
CA LEU A 286 16.08 10.66 1.51
C LEU A 286 15.26 11.91 1.18
N ALA A 287 15.27 12.91 2.07
CA ALA A 287 14.55 14.16 1.84
C ALA A 287 15.22 15.03 0.76
N ALA A 288 16.50 14.78 0.48
CA ALA A 288 17.25 15.50 -0.55
C ALA A 288 17.05 14.95 -1.98
N CYS A 289 16.06 14.11 -2.23
CA CYS A 289 15.82 13.49 -3.55
C CYS A 289 17.11 12.88 -4.15
N PRO A 290 17.68 11.83 -3.53
CA PRO A 290 18.96 11.28 -3.97
C PRO A 290 18.84 10.55 -5.32
N LEU A 291 19.86 10.70 -6.16
CA LEU A 291 20.12 9.82 -7.30
C LEU A 291 21.07 8.71 -6.85
N ILE A 292 20.64 7.47 -6.96
CA ILE A 292 21.47 6.31 -6.60
C ILE A 292 21.94 5.62 -7.87
N VAL A 293 23.24 5.51 -8.04
CA VAL A 293 23.89 5.00 -9.24
C VAL A 293 24.63 3.71 -8.93
N GLY A 294 24.38 2.69 -9.72
CA GLY A 294 25.11 1.44 -9.66
C GLY A 294 25.43 0.94 -11.06
N LEU A 295 26.68 0.94 -11.47
CA LEU A 295 27.08 0.57 -12.83
C LEU A 295 27.05 -0.93 -13.12
N ARG A 296 27.36 -1.77 -12.15
CA ARG A 296 27.24 -3.25 -12.22
C ARG A 296 27.31 -3.82 -10.79
N PRO A 297 26.53 -4.86 -10.47
CA PRO A 297 26.85 -5.65 -9.29
C PRO A 297 28.21 -6.31 -9.51
N PRO A 298 29.19 -6.13 -8.61
CA PRO A 298 30.45 -6.82 -8.71
C PRO A 298 30.21 -8.34 -8.74
N PRO A 299 30.91 -9.12 -9.60
CA PRO A 299 30.78 -10.57 -9.62
C PRO A 299 31.05 -11.14 -8.22
N GLY A 300 30.10 -11.86 -7.63
CA GLY A 300 30.21 -12.48 -6.30
C GLY A 300 29.80 -11.61 -5.10
N THR A 301 29.27 -10.40 -5.31
CA THR A 301 28.77 -9.53 -4.23
C THR A 301 27.23 -9.56 -4.11
N SER A 302 26.61 -10.71 -4.35
CA SER A 302 25.15 -10.86 -4.38
C SER A 302 24.43 -10.35 -3.14
N ASP A 303 24.99 -10.54 -1.94
CA ASP A 303 24.26 -10.31 -0.70
C ASP A 303 24.18 -8.82 -0.32
N GLY A 304 25.29 -8.10 -0.36
CA GLY A 304 25.31 -6.66 0.01
C GLY A 304 24.58 -5.75 -0.98
N TRP A 305 24.63 -6.06 -2.28
CA TRP A 305 23.91 -5.36 -3.34
C TRP A 305 22.41 -5.61 -3.21
N ASN A 306 22.02 -6.87 -3.11
CA ASN A 306 20.62 -7.25 -2.98
C ASN A 306 20.00 -6.71 -1.69
N ASP A 307 20.72 -6.72 -0.57
CA ASP A 307 20.29 -6.12 0.70
C ASP A 307 20.11 -4.60 0.59
N MET A 308 21.03 -3.92 -0.10
CA MET A 308 20.91 -2.48 -0.32
C MET A 308 19.78 -2.15 -1.28
N VAL A 309 19.65 -2.86 -2.39
CA VAL A 309 18.51 -2.73 -3.33
C VAL A 309 17.20 -3.03 -2.59
N ALA A 310 17.13 -4.07 -1.76
CA ALA A 310 15.96 -4.38 -0.95
C ALA A 310 15.62 -3.28 0.04
N LYS A 311 16.61 -2.72 0.73
CA LYS A 311 16.42 -1.56 1.63
C LYS A 311 15.93 -0.33 0.89
N LEU A 312 16.51 -0.03 -0.27
CA LEU A 312 16.17 1.13 -1.07
C LEU A 312 14.81 0.97 -1.73
N THR A 313 14.47 -0.22 -2.22
CA THR A 313 13.13 -0.52 -2.77
C THR A 313 12.06 -0.59 -1.70
N SER A 314 12.37 -1.10 -0.49
CA SER A 314 11.45 -1.05 0.65
C SER A 314 11.19 0.38 1.13
N GLN A 315 12.13 1.28 0.92
CA GLN A 315 12.01 2.71 1.20
C GLN A 315 11.60 3.53 -0.04
N GLN A 316 11.31 2.86 -1.17
CA GLN A 316 10.89 3.45 -2.45
C GLN A 316 11.80 4.54 -3.00
N ILE A 317 13.10 4.34 -2.87
CA ILE A 317 14.09 5.22 -3.47
C ILE A 317 14.35 4.75 -4.90
N GLY A 318 14.32 5.69 -5.85
CA GLY A 318 14.67 5.39 -7.23
C GLY A 318 16.12 4.93 -7.37
N LEU A 319 16.30 3.75 -7.98
CA LEU A 319 17.60 3.21 -8.37
C LEU A 319 17.83 3.50 -9.86
N VAL A 320 18.99 4.01 -10.20
CA VAL A 320 19.45 4.19 -11.60
C VAL A 320 20.63 3.28 -11.89
#